data_2cdf57127788b267c05fec84d4277930
#
_entry.id   2cdf57127788b267c05fec84d4277930
#
_cell.length_a   1.000
_cell.length_b   1.000
_cell.length_c   1.000
_cell.angle_alpha   90.00
_cell.angle_beta   90.00
_cell.angle_gamma   90.00
#
_symmetry.space_group_name_H-M   'P 1'
#
loop_
_entity.id
_entity.type
_entity.pdbx_description
1 polymer ?
#
loop_
_entity_poly.entity_id
_entity_poly.type
_entity_poly.pdbx_seq_one_letter_code
_entity_poly.pdbx_strand_id
1 'polypeptide(L)'
;MRNLASFLKYCVTKKTYPNHWLPPDDLREYIGRPSEKAKKAKNKKASIEDQEFINLINSLPTEIGQPHHIIAAKKWVNAMKLCAVFGLRPIELRHLVYKKRKDELWCMYEKRSGQGVTKPRILEPLYLVDNDGNVHYEEVVRLYKAGLLELPYQCMPDCKTVEGVGDQMGKWLKQKAGWISLKALMAKRGESLGCYSFRHSYSLRGHQLGIDVGSVADAMGHTLRTHLESYDYAKTTTTKKAFIKARELQAV
;
A
#
# COMPACT_ATOMS: atom_id res chain seq x y z
N MET A 1 -8.37 -20.67 -15.81
CA MET A 1 -9.76 -21.03 -16.15
C MET A 1 -10.73 -19.83 -16.10
N ARG A 2 -10.87 -19.05 -15.01
CA ARG A 2 -11.82 -17.91 -14.96
C ARG A 2 -11.64 -16.88 -16.08
N ASN A 3 -10.41 -16.53 -16.44
CA ASN A 3 -10.11 -15.59 -17.52
C ASN A 3 -10.50 -16.16 -18.89
N LEU A 4 -10.31 -17.46 -19.11
CA LEU A 4 -10.75 -18.15 -20.33
C LEU A 4 -12.26 -18.14 -20.44
N ALA A 5 -12.99 -18.44 -19.36
CA ALA A 5 -14.45 -18.39 -19.33
C ALA A 5 -14.99 -16.99 -19.64
N SER A 6 -14.37 -15.95 -19.06
CA SER A 6 -14.73 -14.56 -19.36
C SER A 6 -14.46 -14.18 -20.82
N PHE A 7 -13.35 -14.67 -21.39
CA PHE A 7 -13.02 -14.47 -22.79
C PHE A 7 -14.02 -15.17 -23.73
N LEU A 8 -14.34 -16.44 -23.46
CA LEU A 8 -15.32 -17.19 -24.25
C LEU A 8 -16.71 -16.53 -24.20
N LYS A 9 -17.15 -16.10 -23.02
CA LYS A 9 -18.39 -15.34 -22.85
C LYS A 9 -18.37 -14.06 -23.68
N TYR A 10 -17.27 -13.30 -23.66
CA TYR A 10 -17.12 -12.11 -24.50
C TYR A 10 -17.20 -12.44 -25.99
N CYS A 11 -16.54 -13.51 -26.45
CA CYS A 11 -16.58 -13.93 -27.84
C CYS A 11 -18.00 -14.22 -28.32
N VAL A 12 -18.78 -14.95 -27.52
CA VAL A 12 -20.18 -15.24 -27.87
C VAL A 12 -21.06 -13.99 -27.81
N THR A 13 -20.98 -13.20 -26.72
CA THR A 13 -21.92 -12.09 -26.51
C THR A 13 -21.60 -10.83 -27.30
N LYS A 14 -20.34 -10.63 -27.71
CA LYS A 14 -19.88 -9.40 -28.39
C LYS A 14 -19.29 -9.62 -29.77
N LYS A 15 -18.90 -10.85 -30.10
CA LYS A 15 -18.25 -11.20 -31.36
C LYS A 15 -19.02 -12.24 -32.21
N THR A 16 -20.27 -12.54 -31.83
CA THR A 16 -21.18 -13.45 -32.55
C THR A 16 -20.63 -14.88 -32.77
N TYR A 17 -19.76 -15.34 -31.86
CA TYR A 17 -19.33 -16.74 -31.91
C TYR A 17 -20.46 -17.69 -31.45
N PRO A 18 -20.40 -18.96 -31.88
CA PRO A 18 -21.46 -19.92 -31.59
C PRO A 18 -21.72 -20.11 -30.07
N ASN A 19 -23.00 -20.26 -29.68
CA ASN A 19 -23.41 -20.37 -28.27
C ASN A 19 -22.80 -21.56 -27.52
N HIS A 20 -22.40 -22.63 -28.22
CA HIS A 20 -21.75 -23.78 -27.60
C HIS A 20 -20.34 -23.46 -27.02
N TRP A 21 -19.81 -22.26 -27.28
CA TRP A 21 -18.59 -21.74 -26.66
C TRP A 21 -18.83 -21.13 -25.27
N LEU A 22 -20.10 -20.93 -24.91
CA LEU A 22 -20.41 -20.41 -23.57
C LEU A 22 -19.89 -21.38 -22.50
N PRO A 23 -19.19 -20.86 -21.50
CA PRO A 23 -18.83 -21.67 -20.34
C PRO A 23 -20.09 -22.16 -19.65
N PRO A 24 -20.10 -23.37 -19.06
CA PRO A 24 -21.26 -23.89 -18.34
C PRO A 24 -21.63 -22.95 -17.17
N ASP A 25 -22.93 -22.87 -16.86
CA ASP A 25 -23.45 -21.97 -15.80
C ASP A 25 -22.94 -22.37 -14.41
N ASP A 26 -22.71 -23.65 -14.20
CA ASP A 26 -22.16 -24.28 -13.00
C ASP A 26 -20.61 -24.28 -12.93
N LEU A 27 -19.95 -23.49 -13.81
CA LEU A 27 -18.48 -23.40 -13.91
C LEU A 27 -17.79 -23.26 -12.54
N ARG A 28 -18.47 -22.66 -11.55
CA ARG A 28 -17.94 -22.51 -10.18
C ARG A 28 -17.74 -23.85 -9.47
N GLU A 29 -18.48 -24.88 -9.81
CA GLU A 29 -18.37 -26.21 -9.25
C GLU A 29 -17.13 -26.93 -9.77
N TYR A 30 -16.83 -26.75 -11.07
CA TYR A 30 -15.64 -27.32 -11.72
C TYR A 30 -14.34 -26.59 -11.37
N ILE A 31 -14.39 -25.26 -11.20
CA ILE A 31 -13.18 -24.48 -10.87
C ILE A 31 -12.81 -24.64 -9.39
N GLY A 32 -13.75 -25.04 -8.57
CA GLY A 32 -13.60 -25.15 -7.12
C GLY A 32 -13.45 -23.78 -6.41
N ARG A 33 -13.71 -23.76 -5.14
CA ARG A 33 -13.33 -22.65 -4.25
C ARG A 33 -11.96 -22.96 -3.67
N PRO A 34 -11.06 -21.97 -3.49
CA PRO A 34 -9.86 -22.21 -2.69
C PRO A 34 -10.28 -22.81 -1.36
N SER A 35 -9.69 -23.97 -0.98
CA SER A 35 -10.03 -24.61 0.28
C SER A 35 -9.84 -23.60 1.43
N GLU A 36 -10.61 -23.74 2.50
CA GLU A 36 -10.43 -22.91 3.71
C GLU A 36 -9.02 -23.01 4.27
N LYS A 37 -8.37 -24.18 4.12
CA LYS A 37 -6.96 -24.41 4.44
C LYS A 37 -6.04 -23.55 3.56
N ALA A 38 -6.31 -23.43 2.24
CA ALA A 38 -5.54 -22.56 1.34
C ALA A 38 -5.76 -21.07 1.63
N LYS A 39 -6.91 -20.68 2.19
CA LYS A 39 -7.15 -19.31 2.68
C LYS A 39 -6.41 -19.03 3.98
N LYS A 40 -6.34 -20.00 4.91
CA LYS A 40 -5.60 -19.89 6.17
C LYS A 40 -4.08 -19.93 6.00
N ALA A 41 -3.58 -20.57 4.93
CA ALA A 41 -2.15 -20.66 4.61
C ALA A 41 -1.59 -19.39 3.92
N LYS A 42 -2.39 -18.33 3.71
CA LYS A 42 -1.84 -17.04 3.30
C LYS A 42 -1.06 -16.45 4.48
N ASN A 43 0.26 -16.43 4.36
CA ASN A 43 1.11 -15.72 5.30
C ASN A 43 0.52 -14.34 5.60
N LYS A 44 0.48 -13.98 6.88
CA LYS A 44 0.08 -12.66 7.34
C LYS A 44 0.87 -11.62 6.55
N LYS A 45 0.23 -10.54 6.13
CA LYS A 45 0.93 -9.44 5.46
C LYS A 45 1.81 -8.71 6.46
N ALA A 46 3.07 -8.49 6.09
CA ALA A 46 4.01 -7.79 6.94
C ALA A 46 3.59 -6.32 7.11
N SER A 47 3.70 -5.84 8.35
CA SER A 47 3.74 -4.41 8.68
C SER A 47 5.16 -4.10 9.13
N ILE A 48 5.85 -3.24 8.40
CA ILE A 48 7.24 -2.87 8.68
C ILE A 48 7.21 -1.79 9.77
N GLU A 49 7.99 -1.97 10.83
CA GLU A 49 8.17 -0.94 11.85
C GLU A 49 8.97 0.25 11.30
N ASP A 50 8.81 1.42 11.91
CA ASP A 50 9.44 2.66 11.41
C ASP A 50 10.94 2.52 11.28
N GLN A 51 11.63 1.99 12.29
CA GLN A 51 13.07 1.76 12.25
C GLN A 51 13.48 0.78 11.14
N GLU A 52 12.70 -0.29 10.93
CA GLU A 52 12.97 -1.26 9.86
C GLU A 52 12.83 -0.62 8.47
N PHE A 53 11.86 0.28 8.29
CA PHE A 53 11.70 1.02 7.05
C PHE A 53 12.86 2.01 6.85
N ILE A 54 13.25 2.76 7.88
CA ILE A 54 14.39 3.70 7.83
C ILE A 54 15.67 2.95 7.47
N ASN A 55 15.93 1.80 8.11
CA ASN A 55 17.07 0.96 7.79
C ASN A 55 17.04 0.44 6.35
N LEU A 56 15.85 0.05 5.86
CA LEU A 56 15.70 -0.33 4.45
C LEU A 56 16.07 0.84 3.53
N ILE A 57 15.53 2.04 3.75
CA ILE A 57 15.82 3.22 2.92
C ILE A 57 17.31 3.54 2.91
N ASN A 58 17.97 3.53 4.07
CA ASN A 58 19.39 3.81 4.21
C ASN A 58 20.28 2.75 3.55
N SER A 59 19.80 1.53 3.37
CA SER A 59 20.51 0.45 2.68
C SER A 59 20.46 0.52 1.14
N LEU A 60 19.63 1.42 0.59
CA LEU A 60 19.45 1.54 -0.86
C LEU A 60 20.56 2.39 -1.50
N PRO A 61 20.98 2.09 -2.75
CA PRO A 61 22.13 2.72 -3.39
C PRO A 61 21.81 4.12 -3.92
N THR A 62 21.57 5.07 -3.01
CA THR A 62 21.25 6.47 -3.34
C THR A 62 22.45 7.38 -3.51
N GLU A 63 23.65 6.90 -3.14
CA GLU A 63 24.89 7.69 -3.16
C GLU A 63 26.03 7.00 -3.90
N ILE A 64 26.01 5.67 -3.95
CA ILE A 64 27.09 4.85 -4.51
C ILE A 64 26.60 4.10 -5.74
N GLY A 65 27.33 4.20 -6.85
CA GLY A 65 27.04 3.50 -8.10
C GLY A 65 27.12 4.38 -9.33
N GLN A 66 26.65 3.86 -10.45
CA GLN A 66 26.56 4.63 -11.70
C GLN A 66 25.49 5.74 -11.56
N PRO A 67 25.70 6.95 -12.12
CA PRO A 67 24.82 8.10 -11.94
C PRO A 67 23.34 7.81 -12.24
N HIS A 68 23.05 7.09 -13.32
CA HIS A 68 21.68 6.74 -13.68
C HIS A 68 21.00 5.76 -12.69
N HIS A 69 21.79 4.87 -12.06
CA HIS A 69 21.27 3.98 -11.01
C HIS A 69 20.99 4.75 -9.73
N ILE A 70 21.85 5.71 -9.36
CA ILE A 70 21.64 6.60 -8.20
C ILE A 70 20.37 7.42 -8.38
N ILE A 71 20.18 8.05 -9.55
CA ILE A 71 18.98 8.82 -9.86
C ILE A 71 17.72 7.93 -9.78
N ALA A 72 17.77 6.76 -10.37
CA ALA A 72 16.65 5.81 -10.29
C ALA A 72 16.36 5.38 -8.85
N ALA A 73 17.41 5.14 -8.04
CA ALA A 73 17.25 4.78 -6.63
C ALA A 73 16.61 5.91 -5.83
N LYS A 74 17.07 7.15 -5.97
CA LYS A 74 16.47 8.33 -5.31
C LYS A 74 14.99 8.47 -5.64
N LYS A 75 14.62 8.31 -6.92
CA LYS A 75 13.22 8.37 -7.35
C LYS A 75 12.35 7.27 -6.73
N TRP A 76 12.82 6.03 -6.70
CA TRP A 76 12.11 4.93 -6.04
C TRP A 76 12.02 5.10 -4.53
N VAL A 77 13.07 5.61 -3.88
CA VAL A 77 13.08 5.95 -2.45
C VAL A 77 12.00 7.00 -2.15
N ASN A 78 11.88 8.05 -2.95
CA ASN A 78 10.85 9.06 -2.81
C ASN A 78 9.43 8.46 -2.93
N ALA A 79 9.22 7.58 -3.91
CA ALA A 79 7.96 6.86 -4.08
C ALA A 79 7.60 5.99 -2.86
N MET A 80 8.58 5.27 -2.29
CA MET A 80 8.39 4.45 -1.08
C MET A 80 8.10 5.30 0.16
N LYS A 81 8.82 6.41 0.34
CA LYS A 81 8.58 7.37 1.44
C LYS A 81 7.16 7.91 1.39
N LEU A 82 6.66 8.32 0.21
CA LEU A 82 5.26 8.77 0.05
C LEU A 82 4.27 7.64 0.40
N CYS A 83 4.53 6.41 -0.05
CA CYS A 83 3.67 5.27 0.31
C CYS A 83 3.62 5.02 1.83
N ALA A 84 4.76 5.16 2.51
CA ALA A 84 4.85 4.95 3.96
C ALA A 84 4.22 6.09 4.76
N VAL A 85 4.45 7.35 4.35
CA VAL A 85 3.96 8.55 5.07
C VAL A 85 2.45 8.73 4.91
N PHE A 86 1.87 8.39 3.77
CA PHE A 86 0.44 8.59 3.49
C PHE A 86 -0.38 7.29 3.41
N GLY A 87 0.21 6.15 3.67
CA GLY A 87 -0.48 4.87 3.56
C GLY A 87 -0.99 4.56 2.14
N LEU A 88 -0.27 4.98 1.10
CA LEU A 88 -0.71 4.83 -0.29
C LEU A 88 -0.54 3.41 -0.81
N ARG A 89 -1.48 2.98 -1.69
CA ARG A 89 -1.19 1.90 -2.63
C ARG A 89 -0.18 2.43 -3.66
N PRO A 90 0.78 1.62 -4.12
CA PRO A 90 1.74 2.11 -5.12
C PRO A 90 1.09 2.75 -6.36
N ILE A 91 -0.05 2.22 -6.82
CA ILE A 91 -0.79 2.79 -7.97
C ILE A 91 -1.36 4.18 -7.69
N GLU A 92 -1.64 4.51 -6.44
CA GLU A 92 -2.20 5.80 -6.04
C GLU A 92 -1.23 6.96 -6.26
N LEU A 93 0.09 6.67 -6.36
CA LEU A 93 1.10 7.66 -6.72
C LEU A 93 0.83 8.37 -8.06
N ARG A 94 0.18 7.70 -9.00
CA ARG A 94 -0.24 8.30 -10.30
C ARG A 94 -1.38 9.31 -10.17
N HIS A 95 -2.03 9.35 -9.03
CA HIS A 95 -3.29 10.09 -8.82
C HIS A 95 -3.20 11.12 -7.71
N LEU A 96 -1.99 11.58 -7.40
CA LEU A 96 -1.76 12.60 -6.38
C LEU A 96 -1.97 13.99 -6.98
N VAL A 97 -2.74 14.83 -6.29
CA VAL A 97 -3.01 16.22 -6.69
C VAL A 97 -2.84 17.13 -5.49
N TYR A 98 -1.96 18.12 -5.61
CA TYR A 98 -1.80 19.16 -4.61
C TYR A 98 -2.69 20.37 -4.91
N LYS A 99 -3.62 20.67 -4.02
CA LYS A 99 -4.52 21.83 -4.11
C LYS A 99 -3.93 23.03 -3.37
N LYS A 100 -3.09 23.81 -4.04
CA LYS A 100 -2.33 24.94 -3.47
C LYS A 100 -3.17 25.89 -2.62
N ARG A 101 -4.40 26.25 -3.06
CA ARG A 101 -5.27 27.20 -2.35
C ARG A 101 -5.68 26.73 -0.94
N LYS A 102 -5.73 25.43 -0.71
CA LYS A 102 -6.15 24.82 0.56
C LYS A 102 -4.99 24.18 1.32
N ASP A 103 -3.80 24.16 0.73
CA ASP A 103 -2.62 23.42 1.21
C ASP A 103 -2.91 21.91 1.45
N GLU A 104 -3.78 21.31 0.63
CA GLU A 104 -4.23 19.93 0.77
C GLU A 104 -3.61 19.05 -0.31
N LEU A 105 -3.10 17.90 0.08
CA LEU A 105 -2.72 16.83 -0.85
C LEU A 105 -3.85 15.82 -0.96
N TRP A 106 -4.26 15.51 -2.18
CA TRP A 106 -5.38 14.63 -2.48
C TRP A 106 -4.91 13.39 -3.24
N CYS A 107 -5.52 12.26 -2.95
CA CYS A 107 -5.51 11.08 -3.81
C CYS A 107 -6.81 11.02 -4.60
N MET A 108 -6.71 11.19 -5.92
CA MET A 108 -7.85 11.16 -6.84
C MET A 108 -8.14 9.76 -7.40
N TYR A 109 -7.49 8.71 -6.87
CA TYR A 109 -7.65 7.34 -7.34
C TYR A 109 -9.01 6.76 -6.98
N GLU A 110 -9.75 6.33 -8.00
CA GLU A 110 -11.01 5.63 -7.86
C GLU A 110 -10.86 4.17 -8.27
N LYS A 111 -10.89 3.27 -7.30
CA LYS A 111 -10.93 1.84 -7.57
C LYS A 111 -12.37 1.39 -7.74
N ARG A 112 -12.74 0.97 -8.94
CA ARG A 112 -14.01 0.30 -9.22
C ARG A 112 -13.82 -1.20 -9.01
N SER A 113 -14.35 -1.76 -7.95
CA SER A 113 -14.42 -3.20 -7.73
C SER A 113 -15.87 -3.59 -7.45
N GLY A 114 -16.24 -4.85 -7.68
CA GLY A 114 -17.61 -5.33 -7.45
C GLY A 114 -18.16 -5.16 -6.03
N GLN A 115 -17.36 -4.65 -5.09
CA GLN A 115 -17.74 -4.41 -3.69
C GLN A 115 -17.70 -2.93 -3.28
N GLY A 116 -17.60 -2.01 -4.22
CA GLY A 116 -17.62 -0.57 -3.95
C GLY A 116 -16.56 0.24 -4.71
N VAL A 117 -16.72 1.55 -4.66
CA VAL A 117 -15.81 2.54 -5.28
C VAL A 117 -15.06 3.25 -4.17
N THR A 118 -13.71 3.29 -4.24
CA THR A 118 -12.95 4.20 -3.38
C THR A 118 -13.13 5.62 -3.91
N LYS A 119 -13.49 6.56 -3.02
CA LYS A 119 -13.65 7.98 -3.39
C LYS A 119 -12.31 8.71 -3.32
N PRO A 120 -12.16 9.83 -4.04
CA PRO A 120 -11.08 10.77 -3.79
C PRO A 120 -11.04 11.19 -2.32
N ARG A 121 -9.83 11.35 -1.77
CA ARG A 121 -9.64 11.68 -0.36
C ARG A 121 -8.47 12.62 -0.13
N ILE A 122 -8.52 13.36 0.96
CA ILE A 122 -7.38 14.10 1.50
C ILE A 122 -6.38 13.09 2.07
N LEU A 123 -5.12 13.39 1.92
CA LEU A 123 -4.02 12.60 2.44
C LEU A 123 -3.47 13.25 3.71
N GLU A 124 -3.55 12.51 4.80
CA GLU A 124 -3.03 12.92 6.11
C GLU A 124 -1.68 12.24 6.37
N PRO A 125 -0.59 13.00 6.56
CA PRO A 125 0.72 12.41 6.75
C PRO A 125 0.87 11.86 8.18
N LEU A 126 1.41 10.64 8.30
CA LEU A 126 1.97 10.11 9.54
C LEU A 126 3.46 9.89 9.31
N TYR A 127 4.27 10.76 9.88
CA TYR A 127 5.73 10.69 9.76
C TYR A 127 6.28 9.50 10.55
N LEU A 128 7.41 8.99 10.10
CA LEU A 128 8.09 7.89 10.76
C LEU A 128 8.97 8.43 11.90
N VAL A 129 9.08 7.64 12.96
CA VAL A 129 9.91 7.98 14.12
C VAL A 129 10.90 6.85 14.36
N ASP A 130 12.19 7.18 14.43
CA ASP A 130 13.23 6.20 14.74
C ASP A 130 13.25 5.84 16.26
N ASN A 131 14.12 4.90 16.62
CA ASN A 131 14.26 4.46 18.01
C ASN A 131 14.80 5.55 18.96
N ASP A 132 15.42 6.59 18.41
CA ASP A 132 15.98 7.73 19.15
C ASP A 132 14.96 8.88 19.28
N GLY A 133 13.77 8.72 18.68
CA GLY A 133 12.69 9.69 18.72
C GLY A 133 12.75 10.77 17.63
N ASN A 134 13.66 10.64 16.65
CA ASN A 134 13.75 11.61 15.55
C ASN A 134 12.65 11.34 14.52
N VAL A 135 12.05 12.43 14.05
CA VAL A 135 11.02 12.39 12.99
C VAL A 135 11.68 12.37 11.62
N HIS A 136 11.20 11.50 10.74
CA HIS A 136 11.75 11.28 9.41
C HIS A 136 10.73 11.53 8.31
N TYR A 137 11.24 12.00 7.16
CA TYR A 137 10.52 12.11 5.87
C TYR A 137 9.49 13.25 5.78
N GLU A 138 9.54 14.26 6.65
CA GLU A 138 8.77 15.49 6.48
C GLU A 138 9.16 16.20 5.18
N GLU A 139 10.45 16.13 4.81
CA GLU A 139 10.99 16.75 3.62
C GLU A 139 10.32 16.25 2.33
N VAL A 140 9.92 14.96 2.27
CA VAL A 140 9.31 14.41 1.06
C VAL A 140 7.94 15.02 0.77
N VAL A 141 7.19 15.36 1.82
CA VAL A 141 5.89 16.04 1.71
C VAL A 141 6.09 17.48 1.24
N ARG A 142 7.04 18.19 1.85
CA ARG A 142 7.38 19.58 1.48
C ARG A 142 7.87 19.67 0.05
N LEU A 143 8.77 18.78 -0.37
CA LEU A 143 9.28 18.73 -1.74
C LEU A 143 8.19 18.38 -2.76
N TYR A 144 7.28 17.45 -2.42
CA TYR A 144 6.15 17.13 -3.28
C TYR A 144 5.22 18.34 -3.50
N LYS A 145 4.84 19.03 -2.42
CA LYS A 145 4.02 20.26 -2.48
C LYS A 145 4.69 21.37 -3.29
N ALA A 146 6.01 21.46 -3.22
CA ALA A 146 6.81 22.43 -4.00
C ALA A 146 6.98 22.03 -5.48
N GLY A 147 6.59 20.80 -5.89
CA GLY A 147 6.81 20.27 -7.24
C GLY A 147 8.28 19.92 -7.53
N LEU A 148 9.09 19.74 -6.49
CA LEU A 148 10.52 19.44 -6.57
C LEU A 148 10.84 17.96 -6.31
N LEU A 149 9.87 17.16 -5.90
CA LEU A 149 10.09 15.76 -5.62
C LEU A 149 10.07 14.95 -6.92
N GLU A 150 11.21 14.39 -7.28
CA GLU A 150 11.30 13.51 -8.43
C GLU A 150 10.78 12.10 -8.10
N LEU A 151 9.91 11.58 -8.96
CA LEU A 151 9.36 10.22 -8.89
C LEU A 151 9.75 9.43 -10.15
N PRO A 152 9.74 8.07 -10.07
CA PRO A 152 9.90 7.25 -11.27
C PRO A 152 8.79 7.56 -12.29
N TYR A 153 9.10 7.45 -13.59
CA TYR A 153 8.10 7.63 -14.65
C TYR A 153 6.87 6.75 -14.47
N GLN A 154 7.06 5.56 -13.92
CA GLN A 154 5.99 4.62 -13.59
C GLN A 154 4.95 5.17 -12.59
N CYS A 155 5.33 6.16 -11.81
CA CYS A 155 4.46 6.84 -10.84
C CYS A 155 3.78 8.10 -11.40
N MET A 156 4.09 8.47 -12.65
CA MET A 156 3.53 9.67 -13.25
C MET A 156 2.13 9.41 -13.83
N PRO A 157 1.23 10.42 -13.86
CA PRO A 157 -0.15 10.27 -14.35
C PRO A 157 -0.24 9.86 -15.83
N ASP A 158 0.72 10.28 -16.64
CA ASP A 158 0.81 10.01 -18.08
C ASP A 158 1.47 8.67 -18.42
N CYS A 159 1.88 7.91 -17.42
CA CYS A 159 2.53 6.62 -17.63
C CYS A 159 1.58 5.60 -18.27
N LYS A 160 1.92 5.17 -19.48
CA LYS A 160 1.13 4.22 -20.29
C LYS A 160 1.56 2.75 -20.10
N THR A 161 2.43 2.43 -19.14
CA THR A 161 2.88 1.05 -18.94
C THR A 161 1.73 0.17 -18.45
N VAL A 162 1.62 -1.03 -19.01
CA VAL A 162 0.62 -2.05 -18.63
C VAL A 162 0.88 -2.57 -17.22
N GLU A 163 2.15 -2.64 -16.82
CA GLU A 163 2.53 -3.11 -15.47
C GLU A 163 2.16 -2.08 -14.40
N GLY A 164 1.63 -2.59 -13.28
CA GLY A 164 1.32 -1.77 -12.11
C GLY A 164 2.58 -1.21 -11.45
N VAL A 165 2.45 -0.01 -10.85
CA VAL A 165 3.55 0.63 -10.09
C VAL A 165 4.12 -0.31 -9.03
N GLY A 166 3.25 -1.05 -8.32
CA GLY A 166 3.67 -2.01 -7.28
C GLY A 166 4.50 -3.16 -7.82
N ASP A 167 4.20 -3.66 -9.01
CA ASP A 167 4.95 -4.74 -9.66
C ASP A 167 6.34 -4.27 -10.05
N GLN A 168 6.45 -3.07 -10.63
CA GLN A 168 7.72 -2.48 -11.03
C GLN A 168 8.58 -2.10 -9.84
N MET A 169 8.01 -1.48 -8.81
CA MET A 169 8.69 -1.23 -7.52
C MET A 169 9.19 -2.54 -6.91
N GLY A 170 8.37 -3.58 -6.91
CA GLY A 170 8.73 -4.91 -6.42
C GLY A 170 9.85 -5.57 -7.23
N LYS A 171 9.86 -5.44 -8.56
CA LYS A 171 10.94 -5.92 -9.42
C LYS A 171 12.26 -5.21 -9.10
N TRP A 172 12.21 -3.89 -8.90
CA TRP A 172 13.40 -3.11 -8.54
C TRP A 172 13.93 -3.50 -7.16
N LEU A 173 13.05 -3.63 -6.15
CA LEU A 173 13.42 -4.00 -4.77
C LEU A 173 14.00 -5.41 -4.66
N LYS A 174 13.51 -6.38 -5.43
CA LYS A 174 14.00 -7.77 -5.39
C LYS A 174 15.50 -7.91 -5.67
N GLN A 175 16.10 -6.90 -6.28
CA GLN A 175 17.54 -6.86 -6.59
C GLN A 175 18.37 -6.17 -5.49
N LYS A 176 17.77 -5.70 -4.41
CA LYS A 176 18.42 -4.91 -3.36
C LYS A 176 18.67 -5.75 -2.12
N ALA A 177 19.92 -5.77 -1.66
CA ALA A 177 20.35 -6.58 -0.51
C ALA A 177 19.50 -6.29 0.75
N GLY A 178 19.27 -5.01 1.07
CA GLY A 178 18.46 -4.61 2.22
C GLY A 178 17.02 -5.14 2.14
N TRP A 179 16.40 -5.14 0.95
CA TRP A 179 15.06 -5.72 0.75
C TRP A 179 15.06 -7.24 0.94
N ILE A 180 16.10 -7.93 0.42
CA ILE A 180 16.23 -9.39 0.55
C ILE A 180 16.36 -9.75 2.03
N SER A 181 17.21 -9.02 2.77
CA SER A 181 17.41 -9.21 4.21
C SER A 181 16.13 -8.97 5.01
N LEU A 182 15.44 -7.86 4.74
CA LEU A 182 14.16 -7.53 5.40
C LEU A 182 13.10 -8.59 5.09
N LYS A 183 13.04 -9.09 3.85
CA LYS A 183 12.11 -10.15 3.46
C LYS A 183 12.38 -11.46 4.20
N ALA A 184 13.64 -11.81 4.40
CA ALA A 184 14.04 -12.99 5.17
C ALA A 184 13.66 -12.83 6.65
N LEU A 185 13.83 -11.63 7.23
CA LEU A 185 13.41 -11.31 8.59
C LEU A 185 11.89 -11.47 8.77
N MET A 186 11.09 -10.90 7.86
CA MET A 186 9.63 -11.01 7.91
C MET A 186 9.17 -12.47 7.72
N ALA A 187 9.83 -13.23 6.86
CA ALA A 187 9.52 -14.65 6.67
C ALA A 187 9.73 -15.47 7.97
N LYS A 188 10.78 -15.16 8.76
CA LYS A 188 11.00 -15.77 10.09
C LYS A 188 9.87 -15.45 11.07
N ARG A 189 9.20 -14.31 10.91
CA ARG A 189 8.00 -13.92 11.70
C ARG A 189 6.70 -14.53 11.15
N GLY A 190 6.76 -15.35 10.09
CA GLY A 190 5.58 -15.90 9.40
C GLY A 190 4.83 -14.86 8.56
N GLU A 191 5.48 -13.76 8.19
CA GLU A 191 4.89 -12.64 7.48
C GLU A 191 5.39 -12.53 6.04
N SER A 192 4.54 -12.04 5.14
CA SER A 192 4.84 -11.86 3.71
C SER A 192 5.09 -10.39 3.39
N LEU A 193 6.35 -10.05 3.08
CA LEU A 193 6.76 -8.69 2.69
C LEU A 193 6.43 -8.41 1.21
N GLY A 194 5.85 -7.25 0.94
CA GLY A 194 5.59 -6.72 -0.40
C GLY A 194 5.48 -5.20 -0.38
N CYS A 195 5.35 -4.55 -1.55
CA CYS A 195 5.21 -3.09 -1.62
C CYS A 195 3.98 -2.55 -0.87
N TYR A 196 2.96 -3.38 -0.66
CA TYR A 196 1.81 -3.05 0.19
C TYR A 196 2.14 -2.98 1.68
N SER A 197 3.27 -3.54 2.11
CA SER A 197 3.71 -3.48 3.51
C SER A 197 3.95 -2.05 3.98
N PHE A 198 4.36 -1.14 3.10
CA PHE A 198 4.50 0.28 3.42
C PHE A 198 3.17 0.90 3.86
N ARG A 199 2.07 0.52 3.19
CA ARG A 199 0.72 0.93 3.56
C ARG A 199 0.24 0.27 4.85
N HIS A 200 0.60 -0.99 5.08
CA HIS A 200 0.27 -1.66 6.34
C HIS A 200 0.97 -0.98 7.53
N SER A 201 2.20 -0.51 7.34
CA SER A 201 2.95 0.23 8.36
C SER A 201 2.29 1.55 8.75
N TYR A 202 1.70 2.28 7.79
CA TYR A 202 0.90 3.47 8.10
C TYR A 202 -0.29 3.14 9.02
N SER A 203 -1.02 2.06 8.74
CA SER A 203 -2.11 1.61 9.59
C SER A 203 -1.62 1.25 10.99
N LEU A 204 -0.53 0.49 11.09
CA LEU A 204 0.07 0.13 12.38
C LEU A 204 0.43 1.37 13.19
N ARG A 205 1.11 2.34 12.57
CA ARG A 205 1.51 3.61 13.19
C ARG A 205 0.29 4.42 13.65
N GLY A 206 -0.74 4.56 12.83
CA GLY A 206 -1.98 5.23 13.21
C GLY A 206 -2.62 4.63 14.46
N HIS A 207 -2.65 3.31 14.56
CA HIS A 207 -3.17 2.61 15.76
C HIS A 207 -2.25 2.76 16.96
N GLN A 208 -0.93 2.73 16.78
CA GLN A 208 0.04 2.95 17.87
C GLN A 208 -0.06 4.37 18.44
N LEU A 209 -0.35 5.36 17.60
CA LEU A 209 -0.60 6.75 18.00
C LEU A 209 -1.99 6.97 18.62
N GLY A 210 -2.84 5.95 18.62
CA GLY A 210 -4.18 6.03 19.20
C GLY A 210 -5.20 6.78 18.34
N ILE A 211 -4.93 6.93 17.05
CA ILE A 211 -5.91 7.48 16.09
C ILE A 211 -7.06 6.47 15.98
N ASP A 212 -8.30 6.97 15.96
CA ASP A 212 -9.46 6.09 15.85
C ASP A 212 -9.46 5.30 14.53
N VAL A 213 -10.02 4.10 14.60
CA VAL A 213 -9.97 3.14 13.49
C VAL A 213 -10.70 3.66 12.24
N GLY A 214 -11.77 4.44 12.43
CA GLY A 214 -12.54 5.05 11.35
C GLY A 214 -11.69 6.08 10.59
N SER A 215 -11.04 6.99 11.31
CA SER A 215 -10.15 8.01 10.75
C SER A 215 -8.97 7.38 10.00
N VAL A 216 -8.33 6.35 10.54
CA VAL A 216 -7.25 5.62 9.83
C VAL A 216 -7.79 4.94 8.57
N ALA A 217 -8.98 4.32 8.64
CA ALA A 217 -9.61 3.69 7.49
C ALA A 217 -9.91 4.71 6.37
N ASP A 218 -10.49 5.86 6.73
CA ASP A 218 -10.82 6.93 5.79
C ASP A 218 -9.57 7.53 5.15
N ALA A 219 -8.53 7.83 5.93
CA ALA A 219 -7.25 8.31 5.43
C ALA A 219 -6.61 7.33 4.43
N MET A 220 -6.80 6.03 4.64
CA MET A 220 -6.35 4.99 3.71
C MET A 220 -7.34 4.71 2.55
N GLY A 221 -8.54 5.29 2.53
CA GLY A 221 -9.59 4.99 1.54
C GLY A 221 -10.07 3.55 1.63
N HIS A 222 -10.34 3.08 2.85
CA HIS A 222 -11.00 1.81 3.16
C HIS A 222 -12.39 2.08 3.76
N THR A 223 -13.30 1.12 3.61
CA THR A 223 -14.44 1.07 4.53
C THR A 223 -13.93 0.53 5.88
N LEU A 224 -14.58 0.93 6.97
CA LEU A 224 -14.25 0.43 8.32
C LEU A 224 -14.21 -1.11 8.36
N ARG A 225 -15.17 -1.77 7.72
CA ARG A 225 -15.21 -3.24 7.63
C ARG A 225 -13.95 -3.80 6.94
N THR A 226 -13.58 -3.26 5.78
CA THR A 226 -12.39 -3.71 5.05
C THR A 226 -11.12 -3.47 5.86
N HIS A 227 -11.08 -2.37 6.60
CA HIS A 227 -9.95 -2.05 7.46
C HIS A 227 -9.81 -3.06 8.60
N LEU A 228 -10.88 -3.33 9.34
CA LEU A 228 -10.90 -4.31 10.43
C LEU A 228 -10.57 -5.74 9.97
N GLU A 229 -11.07 -6.15 8.80
CA GLU A 229 -10.74 -7.46 8.20
C GLU A 229 -9.26 -7.57 7.80
N SER A 230 -8.62 -6.45 7.44
CA SER A 230 -7.23 -6.41 6.97
C SER A 230 -6.21 -6.23 8.10
N TYR A 231 -6.61 -5.63 9.22
CA TYR A 231 -5.73 -5.17 10.30
C TYR A 231 -6.19 -5.67 11.67
N ASP A 232 -6.22 -7.00 11.83
CA ASP A 232 -6.72 -7.69 13.03
C ASP A 232 -5.86 -7.44 14.29
N TYR A 233 -4.59 -7.02 14.11
CA TYR A 233 -3.68 -6.71 15.21
C TYR A 233 -4.04 -5.43 15.99
N ALA A 234 -4.95 -4.61 15.49
CA ALA A 234 -5.40 -3.39 16.17
C ALA A 234 -6.21 -3.66 17.46
N LYS A 235 -6.60 -4.91 17.73
CA LYS A 235 -7.64 -5.22 18.70
C LYS A 235 -7.19 -5.38 20.16
N THR A 236 -5.94 -5.67 20.45
CA THR A 236 -5.59 -6.12 21.83
C THR A 236 -4.67 -5.20 22.62
N THR A 237 -3.61 -4.65 22.02
CA THR A 237 -2.65 -3.79 22.75
C THR A 237 -3.11 -2.33 22.81
N THR A 238 -3.89 -1.89 21.86
CA THR A 238 -4.42 -0.52 21.76
C THR A 238 -5.52 -0.24 22.77
N THR A 239 -6.36 -1.22 23.12
CA THR A 239 -7.47 -1.02 24.07
C THR A 239 -6.96 -0.53 25.43
N LYS A 240 -5.98 -1.22 26.02
CA LYS A 240 -5.43 -0.81 27.33
C LYS A 240 -4.81 0.59 27.30
N LYS A 241 -4.03 0.90 26.25
CA LYS A 241 -3.43 2.23 26.06
C LYS A 241 -4.48 3.32 25.84
N ALA A 242 -5.52 3.06 25.05
CA ALA A 242 -6.62 3.99 24.82
C ALA A 242 -7.37 4.31 26.13
N PHE A 243 -7.65 3.30 26.95
CA PHE A 243 -8.29 3.51 28.27
C PHE A 243 -7.40 4.24 29.26
N ILE A 244 -6.09 4.02 29.26
CA ILE A 244 -5.14 4.79 30.08
C ILE A 244 -5.18 6.26 29.65
N LYS A 245 -5.02 6.54 28.35
CA LYS A 245 -5.05 7.91 27.81
C LYS A 245 -6.39 8.62 28.09
N ALA A 246 -7.51 7.91 27.96
CA ALA A 246 -8.82 8.48 28.27
C ALA A 246 -8.95 8.86 29.78
N ARG A 247 -8.40 8.06 30.69
CA ARG A 247 -8.38 8.38 32.13
C ARG A 247 -7.48 9.56 32.44
N GLU A 248 -6.33 9.67 31.79
CA GLU A 248 -5.42 10.82 31.93
C GLU A 248 -6.10 12.12 31.51
N LEU A 249 -6.89 12.11 30.41
CA LEU A 249 -7.67 13.26 29.96
C LEU A 249 -8.84 13.62 30.87
N GLN A 250 -9.36 12.67 31.66
CA GLN A 250 -10.45 12.91 32.63
C GLN A 250 -9.93 13.41 33.97
N ALA A 251 -8.62 13.30 34.23
CA ALA A 251 -7.98 13.71 35.49
C ALA A 251 -7.51 15.19 35.48
N VAL A 252 -7.76 15.92 34.39
CA VAL A 252 -7.53 17.35 34.19
C VAL A 252 -8.85 18.11 34.31
#